data_814ad8aaba4b20276f4d116de8b8b51d
#
_entry.id   814ad8aaba4b20276f4d116de8b8b51d
#
_cell.length_a   1.000
_cell.length_b   1.000
_cell.length_c   1.000
_cell.angle_alpha   90.00
_cell.angle_beta   90.00
_cell.angle_gamma   90.00
#
_symmetry.space_group_name_H-M   'P 1'
#
loop_
_entity.id
_entity.type
_entity.pdbx_description
1 polymer ?
#
loop_
_entity_poly.entity_id
_entity_poly.type
_entity_poly.pdbx_seq_one_letter_code
_entity_poly.pdbx_strand_id
1 'polypeptide(L)'
;KRLSDADELLPFDCGDEDLNNYLFSDALSYQNQLLSVTYYLDNGDETILFFSLSNDKIAAIELTNGFWRKIKTLFPHSKPRKDYPAVKIGRLGVNVKYQHQEKSWGAFILNYVKQWMVTENKTGCRFITVDAYQSAVPFYLKNGFLFMGSQERVRYEKQKGDTVAMYFDLMQIV
;
A
#
# COMPACT_ATOMS: atom_id res chain seq x y z
N LYS A 1 13.85 0.69 -8.68
CA LYS A 1 15.03 0.41 -7.81
C LYS A 1 14.60 0.53 -6.34
N ARG A 2 15.29 -0.18 -5.44
CA ARG A 2 15.24 0.10 -4.01
C ARG A 2 16.14 1.30 -3.71
N LEU A 3 15.64 2.24 -2.91
CA LEU A 3 16.44 3.40 -2.48
C LEU A 3 17.63 2.97 -1.63
N SER A 4 18.79 3.59 -1.84
CA SER A 4 20.04 3.36 -1.09
C SER A 4 20.78 4.66 -0.86
N ASP A 5 21.74 4.65 0.08
CA ASP A 5 22.58 5.84 0.39
C ASP A 5 23.43 6.30 -0.81
N ALA A 6 23.64 5.44 -1.80
CA ALA A 6 24.40 5.76 -3.01
C ALA A 6 23.52 6.38 -4.12
N ASP A 7 22.20 6.44 -3.95
CA ASP A 7 21.30 6.98 -4.97
C ASP A 7 21.19 8.51 -4.84
N GLU A 8 21.38 9.21 -5.94
CA GLU A 8 20.99 10.61 -6.08
C GLU A 8 19.59 10.64 -6.69
N LEU A 9 18.61 11.06 -5.87
CA LEU A 9 17.23 11.17 -6.32
C LEU A 9 17.08 12.30 -7.34
N LEU A 10 16.48 11.96 -8.48
CA LEU A 10 16.16 12.92 -9.52
C LEU A 10 14.94 13.77 -9.15
N PRO A 11 14.71 14.92 -9.82
CA PRO A 11 13.58 15.80 -9.54
C PRO A 11 12.25 15.05 -9.47
N PHE A 12 11.44 15.36 -8.46
CA PHE A 12 10.14 14.75 -8.23
C PHE A 12 9.20 15.76 -7.58
N ASP A 13 7.97 15.79 -8.05
CA ASP A 13 6.86 16.48 -7.43
C ASP A 13 5.57 15.73 -7.72
N CYS A 14 4.87 15.26 -6.68
CA CYS A 14 3.58 14.59 -6.84
C CYS A 14 2.39 15.51 -6.50
N GLY A 15 2.63 16.78 -6.18
CA GLY A 15 1.61 17.75 -5.78
C GLY A 15 1.18 17.63 -4.31
N ASP A 16 1.86 16.80 -3.53
CA ASP A 16 1.65 16.62 -2.08
C ASP A 16 2.99 16.84 -1.37
N GLU A 17 3.06 17.88 -0.54
CA GLU A 17 4.29 18.31 0.12
C GLU A 17 4.80 17.26 1.13
N ASP A 18 3.89 16.60 1.87
CA ASP A 18 4.27 15.54 2.82
C ASP A 18 4.93 14.35 2.11
N LEU A 19 4.37 13.93 0.97
CA LEU A 19 4.94 12.86 0.16
C LEU A 19 6.28 13.26 -0.48
N ASN A 20 6.40 14.50 -0.97
CA ASN A 20 7.65 15.00 -1.53
C ASN A 20 8.74 15.06 -0.46
N ASN A 21 8.43 15.64 0.71
CA ASN A 21 9.35 15.72 1.85
C ASN A 21 9.78 14.35 2.36
N TYR A 22 8.84 13.42 2.45
CA TYR A 22 9.16 12.04 2.83
C TYR A 22 10.22 11.43 1.90
N LEU A 23 10.05 11.54 0.58
CA LEU A 23 10.96 10.93 -0.39
C LEU A 23 12.39 11.50 -0.23
N PHE A 24 12.53 12.81 -0.14
CA PHE A 24 13.84 13.47 -0.15
C PHE A 24 14.52 13.51 1.22
N SER A 25 13.75 13.55 2.31
CA SER A 25 14.29 13.81 3.65
C SER A 25 14.23 12.59 4.57
N ASP A 26 13.12 11.82 4.52
CA ASP A 26 12.82 10.83 5.54
C ASP A 26 13.03 9.38 5.08
N ALA A 27 12.86 9.09 3.80
CA ALA A 27 12.81 7.72 3.28
C ALA A 27 14.05 6.88 3.64
N LEU A 28 15.24 7.44 3.50
CA LEU A 28 16.49 6.77 3.90
C LEU A 28 16.60 6.60 5.42
N SER A 29 16.21 7.60 6.20
CA SER A 29 16.21 7.50 7.67
C SER A 29 15.29 6.39 8.15
N TYR A 30 14.08 6.32 7.61
CA TYR A 30 13.14 5.22 7.90
C TYR A 30 13.69 3.85 7.53
N GLN A 31 14.37 3.76 6.39
CA GLN A 31 14.98 2.51 5.95
C GLN A 31 16.15 2.09 6.84
N ASN A 32 17.02 3.02 7.23
CA ASN A 32 18.15 2.75 8.11
C ASN A 32 17.72 2.34 9.53
N GLN A 33 16.53 2.79 9.97
CA GLN A 33 15.90 2.37 11.21
C GLN A 33 15.02 1.11 11.07
N LEU A 34 14.99 0.47 9.89
CA LEU A 34 14.20 -0.74 9.57
C LEU A 34 12.69 -0.53 9.73
N LEU A 35 12.19 0.71 9.61
CA LEU A 35 10.76 1.03 9.72
C LEU A 35 10.01 0.81 8.41
N SER A 36 10.65 1.10 7.28
CA SER A 36 10.12 0.87 5.94
C SER A 36 11.22 0.71 4.91
N VAL A 37 10.87 0.23 3.73
CA VAL A 37 11.76 0.18 2.56
C VAL A 37 11.12 0.98 1.44
N THR A 38 11.87 1.91 0.87
CA THR A 38 11.39 2.77 -0.23
C THR A 38 11.94 2.28 -1.56
N TYR A 39 11.06 2.29 -2.57
CA TYR A 39 11.36 1.97 -3.96
C TYR A 39 10.95 3.12 -4.84
N TYR A 40 11.68 3.34 -5.92
CA TYR A 40 11.39 4.39 -6.88
C TYR A 40 11.63 3.92 -8.33
N LEU A 41 11.02 4.61 -9.26
CA LEU A 41 11.21 4.47 -10.70
C LEU A 41 11.57 5.82 -11.28
N ASP A 42 12.67 5.88 -12.03
CA ASP A 42 13.12 7.04 -12.79
C ASP A 42 13.25 6.72 -14.29
N ASN A 43 13.35 7.76 -15.12
CA ASN A 43 13.64 7.65 -16.54
C ASN A 43 15.02 8.20 -16.94
N GLY A 44 15.85 8.54 -15.95
CA GLY A 44 17.17 9.16 -16.13
C GLY A 44 17.18 10.69 -16.05
N ASP A 45 16.03 11.36 -16.20
CA ASP A 45 15.89 12.82 -16.11
C ASP A 45 15.09 13.24 -14.88
N GLU A 46 14.09 12.44 -14.49
CA GLU A 46 13.23 12.68 -13.33
C GLU A 46 12.69 11.39 -12.72
N THR A 47 12.33 11.46 -11.44
CA THR A 47 11.63 10.37 -10.75
C THR A 47 10.16 10.35 -11.18
N ILE A 48 9.67 9.21 -11.69
CA ILE A 48 8.31 9.02 -12.17
C ILE A 48 7.36 8.73 -11.00
N LEU A 49 7.78 7.83 -10.11
CA LEU A 49 7.00 7.43 -8.94
C LEU A 49 7.88 6.86 -7.85
N PHE A 50 7.35 6.85 -6.64
CA PHE A 50 7.91 6.08 -5.53
C PHE A 50 6.81 5.43 -4.69
N PHE A 51 7.19 4.41 -3.92
CA PHE A 51 6.36 3.82 -2.88
C PHE A 51 7.21 3.27 -1.75
N SER A 52 6.65 3.21 -0.55
CA SER A 52 7.29 2.59 0.61
C SER A 52 6.48 1.40 1.11
N LEU A 53 7.18 0.37 1.57
CA LEU A 53 6.62 -0.83 2.16
C LEU A 53 7.11 -1.01 3.58
N SER A 54 6.21 -1.41 4.48
CA SER A 54 6.52 -1.82 5.85
C SER A 54 5.74 -3.08 6.23
N ASN A 55 6.17 -3.75 7.29
CA ASN A 55 5.40 -4.86 7.85
C ASN A 55 4.12 -4.34 8.51
N ASP A 56 3.05 -5.12 8.39
CA ASP A 56 1.75 -4.80 8.98
C ASP A 56 0.99 -6.08 9.35
N LYS A 57 -0.15 -5.93 9.97
CA LYS A 57 -1.09 -7.01 10.28
C LYS A 57 -2.52 -6.52 10.19
N ILE A 58 -3.44 -7.43 9.90
CA ILE A 58 -4.87 -7.18 10.03
C ILE A 58 -5.38 -8.04 11.18
N ALA A 59 -6.01 -7.41 12.19
CA ALA A 59 -6.68 -8.15 13.23
C ALA A 59 -7.95 -8.83 12.69
N ALA A 60 -8.20 -10.07 13.13
CA ALA A 60 -9.36 -10.83 12.66
C ALA A 60 -10.70 -10.12 12.92
N ILE A 61 -10.77 -9.30 13.96
CA ILE A 61 -11.96 -8.51 14.32
C ILE A 61 -12.24 -7.37 13.34
N GLU A 62 -11.23 -6.92 12.58
CA GLU A 62 -11.37 -5.84 11.58
C GLU A 62 -11.97 -6.35 10.27
N LEU A 63 -11.94 -7.66 10.05
CA LEU A 63 -12.52 -8.28 8.87
C LEU A 63 -14.03 -8.47 9.03
N THR A 64 -14.78 -8.29 7.96
CA THR A 64 -16.22 -8.55 8.00
C THR A 64 -16.51 -10.02 8.34
N ASN A 65 -17.62 -10.29 9.05
CA ASN A 65 -18.00 -11.64 9.46
C ASN A 65 -18.11 -12.63 8.27
N GLY A 66 -18.55 -12.16 7.10
CA GLY A 66 -18.64 -12.99 5.90
C GLY A 66 -17.27 -13.35 5.35
N PHE A 67 -16.35 -12.40 5.29
CA PHE A 67 -14.99 -12.62 4.84
C PHE A 67 -14.22 -13.51 5.83
N TRP A 68 -14.39 -13.27 7.12
CA TRP A 68 -13.83 -14.08 8.20
C TRP A 68 -14.24 -15.56 8.10
N ARG A 69 -15.53 -15.84 7.88
CA ARG A 69 -16.01 -17.23 7.68
C ARG A 69 -15.32 -17.90 6.50
N LYS A 70 -15.17 -17.19 5.39
CA LYS A 70 -14.52 -17.70 4.18
C LYS A 70 -13.03 -18.01 4.39
N ILE A 71 -12.30 -17.15 5.09
CA ILE A 71 -10.89 -17.40 5.40
C ILE A 71 -10.75 -18.57 6.38
N LYS A 72 -11.57 -18.63 7.42
CA LYS A 72 -11.52 -19.68 8.45
C LYS A 72 -11.62 -21.10 7.89
N THR A 73 -12.39 -21.30 6.83
CA THR A 73 -12.55 -22.61 6.18
C THR A 73 -11.32 -23.07 5.39
N LEU A 74 -10.40 -22.18 5.07
CA LEU A 74 -9.21 -22.46 4.27
C LEU A 74 -8.00 -22.92 5.13
N PHE A 75 -8.13 -22.90 6.46
CA PHE A 75 -7.05 -23.33 7.34
C PHE A 75 -7.23 -24.77 7.80
N PRO A 76 -6.21 -25.63 7.64
CA PRO A 76 -6.31 -27.06 7.96
C PRO A 76 -6.52 -27.39 9.44
N HIS A 77 -6.38 -26.47 10.35
CA HIS A 77 -6.59 -26.67 11.78
C HIS A 77 -7.28 -25.48 12.43
N SER A 78 -8.23 -25.76 13.30
CA SER A 78 -9.21 -24.88 13.91
C SER A 78 -8.69 -23.85 14.93
N LYS A 79 -7.39 -23.53 14.94
CA LYS A 79 -6.89 -22.43 15.77
C LYS A 79 -7.06 -21.11 15.02
N PRO A 80 -8.04 -20.29 15.35
CA PRO A 80 -8.20 -18.99 14.70
C PRO A 80 -6.97 -18.13 15.01
N ARG A 81 -6.29 -17.65 13.99
CA ARG A 81 -5.30 -16.60 14.16
C ARG A 81 -6.02 -15.33 14.60
N LYS A 82 -5.46 -14.64 15.58
CA LYS A 82 -5.94 -13.32 16.00
C LYS A 82 -5.57 -12.24 14.98
N ASP A 83 -4.40 -12.42 14.34
CA ASP A 83 -3.80 -11.47 13.40
C ASP A 83 -3.33 -12.18 12.15
N TYR A 84 -3.45 -11.52 11.02
CA TYR A 84 -2.97 -11.97 9.71
C TYR A 84 -1.84 -11.09 9.21
N PRO A 85 -0.75 -11.68 8.70
CA PRO A 85 0.37 -10.91 8.19
C PRO A 85 -0.04 -10.10 6.95
N ALA A 86 0.38 -8.86 6.94
CA ALA A 86 0.17 -7.91 5.87
C ALA A 86 1.47 -7.14 5.56
N VAL A 87 1.55 -6.58 4.37
CA VAL A 87 2.50 -5.53 4.01
C VAL A 87 1.72 -4.23 3.82
N LYS A 88 2.21 -3.15 4.38
CA LYS A 88 1.61 -1.83 4.23
C LYS A 88 2.31 -1.04 3.14
N ILE A 89 1.54 -0.50 2.22
CA ILE A 89 2.00 0.60 1.36
C ILE A 89 1.85 1.87 2.20
N GLY A 90 2.94 2.33 2.80
CA GLY A 90 2.94 3.49 3.71
C GLY A 90 2.86 4.81 2.96
N ARG A 91 3.52 4.89 1.80
CA ARG A 91 3.56 6.06 0.91
C ARG A 91 3.47 5.59 -0.54
N LEU A 92 2.78 6.35 -1.37
CA LEU A 92 2.72 6.15 -2.82
C LEU A 92 2.56 7.52 -3.48
N GLY A 93 3.57 7.96 -4.20
CA GLY A 93 3.56 9.21 -4.97
C GLY A 93 3.84 8.95 -6.44
N VAL A 94 3.07 9.60 -7.32
CA VAL A 94 3.32 9.64 -8.77
C VAL A 94 3.56 11.09 -9.15
N ASN A 95 4.63 11.38 -9.85
CA ASN A 95 4.97 12.73 -10.30
C ASN A 95 3.83 13.31 -11.14
N VAL A 96 3.49 14.57 -10.91
CA VAL A 96 2.35 15.29 -11.54
C VAL A 96 2.35 15.17 -13.06
N LYS A 97 3.52 15.13 -13.70
CA LYS A 97 3.67 14.96 -15.15
C LYS A 97 3.15 13.61 -15.65
N TYR A 98 3.07 12.60 -14.79
CA TYR A 98 2.68 11.22 -15.10
C TYR A 98 1.33 10.84 -14.50
N GLN A 99 0.68 11.77 -13.80
CA GLN A 99 -0.69 11.60 -13.31
C GLN A 99 -1.69 11.78 -14.48
N HIS A 100 -2.87 11.19 -14.31
CA HIS A 100 -4.02 11.33 -15.24
C HIS A 100 -3.75 10.99 -16.72
N GLN A 101 -2.69 10.24 -17.01
CA GLN A 101 -2.42 9.71 -18.34
C GLN A 101 -3.30 8.48 -18.62
N GLU A 102 -3.45 8.11 -19.92
CA GLU A 102 -4.16 6.86 -20.31
C GLU A 102 -3.62 5.64 -19.59
N LYS A 103 -2.29 5.54 -19.45
CA LYS A 103 -1.61 4.56 -18.62
C LYS A 103 -1.50 5.09 -17.19
N SER A 104 -2.35 4.60 -16.30
CA SER A 104 -2.25 4.94 -14.88
C SER A 104 -1.02 4.32 -14.22
N TRP A 105 0.02 5.12 -13.97
CA TRP A 105 1.23 4.68 -13.28
C TRP A 105 0.96 4.20 -11.85
N GLY A 106 0.00 4.84 -11.16
CA GLY A 106 -0.42 4.38 -9.82
C GLY A 106 -1.03 2.97 -9.88
N ALA A 107 -1.93 2.68 -10.83
CA ALA A 107 -2.50 1.34 -10.99
C ALA A 107 -1.44 0.32 -11.43
N PHE A 108 -0.51 0.72 -12.31
CA PHE A 108 0.60 -0.14 -12.72
C PHE A 108 1.43 -0.58 -11.52
N ILE A 109 1.84 0.34 -10.66
CA ILE A 109 2.67 0.00 -9.50
C ILE A 109 1.92 -0.82 -8.45
N LEU A 110 0.62 -0.55 -8.22
CA LEU A 110 -0.19 -1.40 -7.35
C LEU A 110 -0.26 -2.84 -7.85
N ASN A 111 -0.47 -3.04 -9.16
CA ASN A 111 -0.48 -4.38 -9.75
C ASN A 111 0.89 -5.04 -9.67
N TYR A 112 1.97 -4.29 -9.89
CA TYR A 112 3.34 -4.79 -9.72
C TYR A 112 3.57 -5.26 -8.28
N VAL A 113 3.25 -4.45 -7.27
CA VAL A 113 3.42 -4.82 -5.85
C VAL A 113 2.59 -6.05 -5.50
N LYS A 114 1.35 -6.15 -5.98
CA LYS A 114 0.50 -7.33 -5.77
C LYS A 114 1.14 -8.60 -6.32
N GLN A 115 1.58 -8.58 -7.59
CA GLN A 115 2.24 -9.73 -8.22
C GLN A 115 3.56 -10.08 -7.52
N TRP A 116 4.35 -9.07 -7.17
CA TRP A 116 5.60 -9.26 -6.45
C TRP A 116 5.38 -9.93 -5.09
N MET A 117 4.38 -9.49 -4.33
CA MET A 117 4.04 -10.10 -3.03
C MET A 117 3.50 -11.53 -3.16
N VAL A 118 2.95 -11.93 -4.29
CA VAL A 118 2.54 -13.32 -4.55
C VAL A 118 3.72 -14.18 -4.95
N THR A 119 4.55 -13.70 -5.87
CA THR A 119 5.64 -14.52 -6.46
C THR A 119 6.87 -14.61 -5.55
N GLU A 120 7.18 -13.55 -4.80
CA GLU A 120 8.34 -13.47 -3.91
C GLU A 120 7.94 -13.24 -2.44
N ASN A 121 6.93 -13.93 -1.97
CA ASN A 121 6.37 -13.78 -0.62
C ASN A 121 7.28 -14.41 0.45
N LYS A 122 8.37 -13.75 0.76
CA LYS A 122 9.40 -14.26 1.70
C LYS A 122 8.94 -14.38 3.15
N THR A 123 7.89 -13.66 3.55
CA THR A 123 7.43 -13.57 4.95
C THR A 123 6.07 -14.21 5.20
N GLY A 124 5.39 -14.70 4.16
CA GLY A 124 4.04 -15.24 4.28
C GLY A 124 2.98 -14.14 4.43
N CYS A 125 3.16 -12.99 3.77
CA CYS A 125 2.19 -11.91 3.74
C CYS A 125 0.95 -12.31 2.94
N ARG A 126 -0.26 -12.17 3.52
CA ARG A 126 -1.52 -12.45 2.86
C ARG A 126 -2.21 -11.21 2.31
N PHE A 127 -2.03 -10.08 2.98
CA PHE A 127 -2.75 -8.85 2.66
C PHE A 127 -1.80 -7.71 2.32
N ILE A 128 -2.30 -6.79 1.49
CA ILE A 128 -1.72 -5.45 1.36
C ILE A 128 -2.67 -4.48 2.04
N THR A 129 -2.14 -3.61 2.90
CA THR A 129 -2.90 -2.56 3.59
C THR A 129 -2.44 -1.18 3.15
N VAL A 130 -3.34 -0.20 3.26
CA VAL A 130 -3.06 1.22 3.05
C VAL A 130 -3.91 2.06 4.02
N ASP A 131 -3.38 3.19 4.46
CA ASP A 131 -4.16 4.29 5.03
C ASP A 131 -4.35 5.32 3.92
N ALA A 132 -5.45 5.19 3.18
CA ALA A 132 -5.72 6.01 2.02
C ALA A 132 -6.26 7.37 2.44
N TYR A 133 -5.70 8.47 1.92
CA TYR A 133 -6.35 9.77 2.00
C TYR A 133 -7.77 9.69 1.45
N GLN A 134 -8.70 10.47 2.01
CA GLN A 134 -10.10 10.48 1.59
C GLN A 134 -10.25 10.65 0.06
N SER A 135 -9.43 11.54 -0.53
CA SER A 135 -9.39 11.80 -1.98
C SER A 135 -8.87 10.61 -2.80
N ALA A 136 -8.05 9.75 -2.20
CA ALA A 136 -7.45 8.59 -2.87
C ALA A 136 -8.29 7.30 -2.74
N VAL A 137 -9.31 7.27 -1.87
CA VAL A 137 -10.17 6.09 -1.68
C VAL A 137 -10.77 5.56 -3.00
N PRO A 138 -11.31 6.41 -3.91
CA PRO A 138 -11.84 5.91 -5.19
C PRO A 138 -10.79 5.20 -6.06
N PHE A 139 -9.54 5.67 -6.02
CA PHE A 139 -8.43 5.04 -6.73
C PHE A 139 -8.16 3.64 -6.18
N TYR A 140 -8.10 3.47 -4.86
CA TYR A 140 -7.88 2.16 -4.24
C TYR A 140 -9.05 1.21 -4.46
N LEU A 141 -10.30 1.68 -4.36
CA LEU A 141 -11.50 0.87 -4.68
C LEU A 141 -11.45 0.35 -6.13
N LYS A 142 -11.13 1.23 -7.10
CA LYS A 142 -10.97 0.85 -8.53
C LYS A 142 -9.89 -0.21 -8.73
N ASN A 143 -8.88 -0.24 -7.85
CA ASN A 143 -7.80 -1.23 -7.87
C ASN A 143 -8.08 -2.44 -6.95
N GLY A 144 -9.35 -2.68 -6.54
CA GLY A 144 -9.79 -3.89 -5.85
C GLY A 144 -9.51 -3.90 -4.34
N PHE A 145 -9.09 -2.77 -3.75
CA PHE A 145 -9.01 -2.65 -2.29
C PHE A 145 -10.40 -2.53 -1.69
N LEU A 146 -10.53 -2.99 -0.45
CA LEU A 146 -11.75 -2.97 0.33
C LEU A 146 -11.53 -2.18 1.63
N PHE A 147 -12.59 -1.62 2.19
CA PHE A 147 -12.54 -0.97 3.50
C PHE A 147 -12.19 -1.97 4.60
N MET A 148 -11.33 -1.59 5.52
CA MET A 148 -10.99 -2.36 6.72
C MET A 148 -12.15 -2.31 7.71
N GLY A 149 -13.20 -3.09 7.42
CA GLY A 149 -14.42 -3.13 8.22
C GLY A 149 -15.44 -2.03 7.91
N SER A 150 -16.63 -2.15 8.54
CA SER A 150 -17.77 -1.24 8.31
C SER A 150 -17.54 0.17 8.86
N GLN A 151 -16.73 0.30 9.91
CA GLN A 151 -16.45 1.61 10.52
C GLN A 151 -15.64 2.51 9.57
N GLU A 152 -14.68 1.95 8.84
CA GLU A 152 -13.88 2.70 7.85
C GLU A 152 -14.73 3.15 6.67
N ARG A 153 -15.68 2.32 6.24
CA ARG A 153 -16.66 2.71 5.22
C ARG A 153 -17.52 3.89 5.69
N VAL A 154 -18.04 3.84 6.92
CA VAL A 154 -18.83 4.94 7.51
C VAL A 154 -17.99 6.20 7.69
N ARG A 155 -16.69 6.04 8.06
CA ARG A 155 -15.73 7.16 8.14
C ARG A 155 -15.58 7.85 6.78
N TYR A 156 -15.41 7.08 5.71
CA TYR A 156 -15.35 7.61 4.35
C TYR A 156 -16.63 8.31 3.92
N GLU A 157 -17.80 7.67 4.09
CA GLU A 157 -19.11 8.22 3.72
C GLU A 157 -19.44 9.53 4.46
N LYS A 158 -18.95 9.68 5.69
CA LYS A 158 -19.14 10.88 6.54
C LYS A 158 -17.99 11.89 6.41
N GLN A 159 -17.00 11.65 5.57
CA GLN A 159 -15.80 12.49 5.40
C GLN A 159 -15.13 12.82 6.75
N LYS A 160 -14.97 11.80 7.61
CA LYS A 160 -14.37 11.94 8.94
C LYS A 160 -12.93 11.44 8.94
N GLY A 161 -12.03 12.30 9.46
CA GLY A 161 -10.58 12.03 9.51
C GLY A 161 -9.92 12.17 8.16
N ASP A 162 -8.59 12.17 8.16
CA ASP A 162 -7.78 12.43 6.96
C ASP A 162 -7.60 11.18 6.11
N THR A 163 -7.60 10.00 6.75
CA THR A 163 -7.35 8.72 6.10
C THR A 163 -8.39 7.67 6.42
N VAL A 164 -8.45 6.66 5.57
CA VAL A 164 -9.32 5.50 5.64
C VAL A 164 -8.48 4.24 5.48
N ALA A 165 -8.57 3.31 6.44
CA ALA A 165 -7.85 2.05 6.36
C ALA A 165 -8.52 1.11 5.34
N MET A 166 -7.71 0.62 4.39
CA MET A 166 -8.15 -0.28 3.34
C MET A 166 -7.19 -1.46 3.19
N TYR A 167 -7.66 -2.55 2.60
CA TYR A 167 -6.86 -3.74 2.36
C TYR A 167 -7.17 -4.41 1.02
N PHE A 168 -6.20 -5.19 0.53
CA PHE A 168 -6.34 -6.09 -0.61
C PHE A 168 -5.94 -7.52 -0.18
N ASP A 169 -6.77 -8.54 -0.50
CA ASP A 169 -6.44 -9.95 -0.25
C ASP A 169 -5.69 -10.52 -1.46
N LEU A 170 -4.42 -10.85 -1.29
CA LEU A 170 -3.57 -11.39 -2.35
C LEU A 170 -4.08 -12.71 -2.94
N MET A 171 -4.87 -13.47 -2.19
CA MET A 171 -5.52 -14.70 -2.71
C MET A 171 -6.53 -14.45 -3.85
N GLN A 172 -6.87 -13.18 -4.15
CA GLN A 172 -7.72 -12.85 -5.30
C GLN A 172 -6.99 -12.96 -6.64
N ILE A 173 -5.66 -13.04 -6.63
CA ILE A 173 -4.81 -13.05 -7.83
C ILE A 173 -3.85 -14.25 -7.90
N VAL A 174 -4.02 -15.21 -7.00
CA VAL A 174 -3.31 -16.51 -6.98
C VAL A 174 -3.98 -17.52 -7.88
#